data_4a3b49da64da52b1b483b87d306a1d1f
#
_entry.id   4a3b49da64da52b1b483b87d306a1d1f
#
_cell.length_a   1.000
_cell.length_b   1.000
_cell.length_c   1.000
_cell.angle_alpha   90.00
_cell.angle_beta   90.00
_cell.angle_gamma   90.00
#
_symmetry.space_group_name_H-M   'P 1'
#
loop_
_entity.id
_entity.type
_entity.pdbx_description
1 polymer ?
#
loop_
_entity_poly.entity_id
_entity_poly.type
_entity_poly.pdbx_seq_one_letter_code
_entity_poly.pdbx_strand_id
1 'polypeptide(L)'
;YENTNPPSVCTTANTSPCYRTNTDSLTVVRVDTNNKYALSTQTPGTSFTLSTWPASGAPTVGEVFVAADYTHAAVFQVTAIGGSSTKTVSYSGTGTASPGNSSSSLGTFGGGTNAMGLYRLSGVSYYIGQNPVGEPALYRVQLGQSVVSSTPTVNGTSEELVQGVENMQITYGVDTSADVAARNPLPGD
;
A
#
# COMPACT_ATOMS: atom_id res chain seq x y z
N TYR A 1 5.81 3.27 -4.70
CA TYR A 1 4.35 3.52 -4.80
C TYR A 1 4.13 5.02 -4.83
N GLU A 2 3.88 5.57 -5.98
CA GLU A 2 3.56 6.99 -6.12
C GLU A 2 2.05 7.17 -5.94
N ASN A 3 1.66 8.05 -5.03
CA ASN A 3 0.28 8.52 -4.95
C ASN A 3 0.01 9.36 -6.19
N THR A 4 -0.75 8.81 -7.14
CA THR A 4 -1.07 9.48 -8.40
C THR A 4 -2.02 10.67 -8.24
N ASN A 5 -2.45 10.94 -7.03
CA ASN A 5 -3.26 12.12 -6.72
C ASN A 5 -2.86 12.73 -5.36
N PRO A 6 -1.62 13.27 -5.25
CA PRO A 6 -1.26 14.02 -4.06
C PRO A 6 -2.19 15.24 -3.95
N PRO A 7 -2.46 15.72 -2.75
CA PRO A 7 -3.11 17.02 -2.61
C PRO A 7 -2.33 18.07 -3.40
N SER A 8 -3.00 19.03 -3.99
CA SER A 8 -2.35 20.10 -4.74
C SER A 8 -1.46 20.96 -3.83
N VAL A 9 -0.44 21.60 -4.43
CA VAL A 9 0.38 22.57 -3.70
C VAL A 9 -0.51 23.68 -3.18
N CYS A 10 -0.29 24.14 -1.94
CA CYS A 10 -1.01 25.25 -1.38
C CYS A 10 -0.75 26.53 -2.18
N THR A 11 -1.81 27.14 -2.66
CA THR A 11 -1.82 28.48 -3.26
C THR A 11 -2.80 29.35 -2.51
N THR A 12 -2.75 30.64 -2.69
CA THR A 12 -3.67 31.59 -2.05
C THR A 12 -5.16 31.34 -2.39
N ALA A 13 -5.42 30.52 -3.42
CA ALA A 13 -6.77 30.18 -3.87
C ALA A 13 -7.24 28.77 -3.45
N ASN A 14 -6.37 27.95 -2.84
CA ASN A 14 -6.73 26.60 -2.49
C ASN A 14 -7.54 26.55 -1.19
N THR A 15 -8.70 25.96 -1.31
CA THR A 15 -9.43 25.45 -0.15
C THR A 15 -8.92 24.06 0.18
N SER A 16 -8.39 23.87 1.39
CA SER A 16 -7.88 22.63 2.00
C SER A 16 -8.50 21.30 1.47
N PRO A 17 -7.78 20.19 1.52
CA PRO A 17 -6.39 20.08 1.96
C PRO A 17 -5.41 20.28 0.79
N CYS A 18 -4.38 21.05 1.03
CA CYS A 18 -3.25 21.21 0.12
C CYS A 18 -1.94 20.95 0.87
N TYR A 19 -0.83 20.66 0.20
CA TYR A 19 0.45 20.50 0.86
C TYR A 19 1.33 21.73 0.73
N ARG A 20 2.13 22.01 1.76
CA ARG A 20 3.10 23.10 1.76
C ARG A 20 4.43 22.62 1.17
N THR A 21 5.04 23.47 0.36
CA THR A 21 6.39 23.23 -0.16
C THR A 21 7.45 23.51 0.91
N ASN A 22 8.66 23.00 0.71
CA ASN A 22 9.83 23.15 1.60
C ASN A 22 9.63 22.51 2.99
N THR A 23 8.80 21.50 3.08
CA THR A 23 8.68 20.61 4.23
C THR A 23 8.83 19.17 3.76
N ASP A 24 9.31 18.30 4.64
CA ASP A 24 9.39 16.88 4.34
C ASP A 24 8.01 16.23 4.47
N SER A 25 7.87 15.06 3.87
CA SER A 25 6.75 14.18 4.07
C SER A 25 7.23 12.78 4.39
N LEU A 26 6.47 12.03 5.19
CA LEU A 26 6.79 10.66 5.56
C LEU A 26 5.69 9.73 5.10
N THR A 27 6.05 8.75 4.29
CA THR A 27 5.14 7.64 3.95
C THR A 27 5.62 6.36 4.61
N VAL A 28 4.76 5.77 5.42
CA VAL A 28 4.99 4.47 6.06
C VAL A 28 4.09 3.44 5.38
N VAL A 29 4.71 2.41 4.82
CA VAL A 29 4.00 1.29 4.19
C VAL A 29 4.20 0.04 5.03
N ARG A 30 3.12 -0.67 5.30
CA ARG A 30 3.13 -1.90 6.09
C ARG A 30 2.13 -2.91 5.55
N VAL A 31 2.34 -4.17 5.85
CA VAL A 31 1.35 -5.23 5.62
C VAL A 31 0.45 -5.40 6.85
N ASP A 32 -0.82 -5.66 6.62
CA ASP A 32 -1.75 -6.04 7.69
C ASP A 32 -1.56 -7.52 8.02
N THR A 33 -0.78 -7.80 9.03
CA THR A 33 -0.50 -9.17 9.46
C THR A 33 -1.64 -9.83 10.25
N ASN A 34 -2.61 -9.05 10.71
CA ASN A 34 -3.75 -9.55 11.47
C ASN A 34 -4.78 -10.23 10.56
N ASN A 35 -4.81 -9.86 9.28
CA ASN A 35 -5.74 -10.38 8.29
C ASN A 35 -4.97 -11.10 7.17
N LYS A 36 -4.50 -12.31 7.46
CA LYS A 36 -3.91 -13.19 6.46
C LYS A 36 -5.00 -13.92 5.68
N TYR A 37 -4.94 -13.85 4.35
CA TYR A 37 -5.74 -14.69 3.48
C TYR A 37 -4.91 -15.91 3.06
N ALA A 38 -5.31 -17.09 3.53
CA ALA A 38 -4.62 -18.33 3.19
C ALA A 38 -4.85 -18.68 1.72
N LEU A 39 -3.78 -19.06 1.04
CA LEU A 39 -3.82 -19.47 -0.36
C LEU A 39 -3.77 -21.00 -0.48
N SER A 40 -4.52 -21.53 -1.42
CA SER A 40 -4.47 -22.95 -1.78
C SER A 40 -3.53 -23.19 -2.95
N THR A 41 -3.59 -22.37 -3.99
CA THR A 41 -2.78 -22.53 -5.19
C THR A 41 -2.46 -21.18 -5.84
N GLN A 42 -1.44 -21.20 -6.70
CA GLN A 42 -1.15 -20.13 -7.64
C GLN A 42 -1.27 -20.68 -9.07
N THR A 43 -1.87 -19.90 -9.95
CA THR A 43 -1.71 -20.01 -11.39
C THR A 43 -0.69 -18.98 -11.81
N PRO A 44 0.59 -19.37 -12.07
CA PRO A 44 1.66 -18.42 -12.36
C PRO A 44 1.30 -17.46 -13.49
N GLY A 45 1.63 -16.18 -13.33
CA GLY A 45 1.33 -15.14 -14.31
C GLY A 45 -0.12 -14.69 -14.35
N THR A 46 -1.02 -15.24 -13.53
CA THR A 46 -2.47 -14.99 -13.65
C THR A 46 -3.13 -14.67 -12.31
N SER A 47 -3.13 -15.60 -11.35
CA SER A 47 -3.96 -15.48 -10.16
C SER A 47 -3.50 -16.34 -8.98
N PHE A 48 -3.99 -15.97 -7.81
CA PHE A 48 -3.97 -16.78 -6.60
C PHE A 48 -5.39 -17.28 -6.28
N THR A 49 -5.48 -18.51 -5.80
CA THR A 49 -6.75 -19.08 -5.30
C THR A 49 -6.72 -19.06 -3.78
N LEU A 50 -7.73 -18.46 -3.16
CA LEU A 50 -7.88 -18.47 -1.72
C LEU A 50 -8.40 -19.83 -1.23
N SER A 51 -7.86 -20.31 -0.11
CA SER A 51 -8.36 -21.53 0.54
C SER A 51 -9.78 -21.33 1.09
N THR A 52 -10.06 -20.11 1.56
CA THR A 52 -11.38 -19.74 2.09
C THR A 52 -11.67 -18.31 1.67
N TRP A 53 -12.90 -18.07 1.18
CA TRP A 53 -13.34 -16.71 0.89
C TRP A 53 -13.92 -16.09 2.18
N PRO A 54 -13.40 -14.94 2.62
CA PRO A 54 -13.87 -14.33 3.85
C PRO A 54 -15.30 -13.77 3.69
N ALA A 55 -16.10 -13.89 4.74
CA ALA A 55 -17.46 -13.35 4.77
C ALA A 55 -17.48 -11.81 4.82
N SER A 56 -16.42 -11.20 5.36
CA SER A 56 -16.22 -9.76 5.41
C SER A 56 -14.78 -9.42 5.08
N GLY A 57 -14.54 -8.21 4.56
CA GLY A 57 -13.22 -7.75 4.19
C GLY A 57 -12.59 -8.53 3.03
N ALA A 58 -13.41 -9.15 2.17
CA ALA A 58 -12.91 -9.88 1.00
C ALA A 58 -12.04 -8.98 0.11
N PRO A 59 -11.03 -9.55 -0.61
CA PRO A 59 -10.28 -8.80 -1.60
C PRO A 59 -11.19 -8.18 -2.67
N THR A 60 -10.84 -7.00 -3.12
CA THR A 60 -11.55 -6.27 -4.16
C THR A 60 -10.61 -5.82 -5.27
N VAL A 61 -11.15 -5.58 -6.47
CA VAL A 61 -10.37 -5.08 -7.61
C VAL A 61 -9.75 -3.73 -7.26
N GLY A 62 -8.48 -3.55 -7.63
CA GLY A 62 -7.73 -2.34 -7.34
C GLY A 62 -6.98 -2.34 -6.02
N GLU A 63 -7.30 -3.25 -5.12
CA GLU A 63 -6.55 -3.38 -3.86
C GLU A 63 -5.12 -3.88 -4.10
N VAL A 64 -4.20 -3.39 -3.25
CA VAL A 64 -2.80 -3.80 -3.29
C VAL A 64 -2.53 -4.79 -2.18
N PHE A 65 -1.94 -5.91 -2.56
CA PHE A 65 -1.58 -7.00 -1.67
C PHE A 65 -0.11 -7.34 -1.76
N VAL A 66 0.38 -7.95 -0.71
CA VAL A 66 1.64 -8.68 -0.69
C VAL A 66 1.31 -10.17 -0.67
N ALA A 67 1.73 -10.88 -1.71
CA ALA A 67 1.81 -12.34 -1.66
C ALA A 67 3.14 -12.72 -1.04
N ALA A 68 3.14 -13.61 -0.07
CA ALA A 68 4.37 -14.08 0.57
C ALA A 68 4.31 -15.58 0.88
N ASP A 69 5.46 -16.21 0.76
CA ASP A 69 5.76 -17.53 1.29
C ASP A 69 7.03 -17.45 2.15
N TYR A 70 7.66 -18.58 2.47
CA TYR A 70 8.88 -18.62 3.29
C TYR A 70 10.13 -18.06 2.59
N THR A 71 10.09 -17.89 1.27
CA THR A 71 11.25 -17.55 0.45
C THR A 71 11.03 -16.35 -0.45
N HIS A 72 9.77 -16.01 -0.73
CA HIS A 72 9.42 -14.97 -1.70
C HIS A 72 8.35 -14.03 -1.14
N ALA A 73 8.44 -12.79 -1.55
CA ALA A 73 7.37 -11.81 -1.38
C ALA A 73 7.24 -10.97 -2.65
N ALA A 74 6.01 -10.70 -3.06
CA ALA A 74 5.73 -9.83 -4.19
C ALA A 74 4.52 -8.95 -3.91
N VAL A 75 4.63 -7.69 -4.30
CA VAL A 75 3.54 -6.70 -4.23
C VAL A 75 2.81 -6.70 -5.56
N PHE A 76 1.49 -6.73 -5.52
CA PHE A 76 0.67 -6.65 -6.71
C PHE A 76 -0.67 -5.99 -6.43
N GLN A 77 -1.29 -5.47 -7.48
CA GLN A 77 -2.64 -4.93 -7.46
C GLN A 77 -3.62 -5.95 -8.02
N VAL A 78 -4.75 -6.11 -7.36
CA VAL A 78 -5.83 -7.00 -7.81
C VAL A 78 -6.45 -6.45 -9.08
N THR A 79 -6.42 -7.23 -10.16
CA THR A 79 -6.97 -6.83 -11.46
C THR A 79 -8.34 -7.42 -11.74
N ALA A 80 -8.66 -8.57 -11.14
CA ALA A 80 -9.99 -9.17 -11.21
C ALA A 80 -10.21 -10.12 -10.02
N ILE A 81 -11.48 -10.32 -9.69
CA ILE A 81 -11.94 -11.35 -8.76
C ILE A 81 -12.76 -12.34 -9.56
N GLY A 82 -12.39 -13.60 -9.48
CA GLY A 82 -13.01 -14.67 -10.27
C GLY A 82 -13.54 -15.81 -9.41
N GLY A 83 -14.25 -16.72 -10.09
CA GLY A 83 -14.76 -17.97 -9.52
C GLY A 83 -16.05 -17.83 -8.74
N SER A 84 -17.00 -18.74 -9.02
CA SER A 84 -18.24 -18.86 -8.27
C SER A 84 -18.08 -19.73 -7.01
N SER A 85 -17.36 -20.82 -7.14
CA SER A 85 -17.07 -21.78 -6.06
C SER A 85 -15.64 -21.67 -5.54
N THR A 86 -14.68 -21.40 -6.43
CA THR A 86 -13.26 -21.20 -6.08
C THR A 86 -12.92 -19.74 -6.29
N LYS A 87 -12.66 -19.01 -5.24
CA LYS A 87 -12.40 -17.58 -5.32
C LYS A 87 -10.96 -17.31 -5.70
N THR A 88 -10.76 -16.65 -6.81
CA THR A 88 -9.45 -16.28 -7.34
C THR A 88 -9.25 -14.78 -7.29
N VAL A 89 -8.01 -14.38 -6.97
CA VAL A 89 -7.52 -13.01 -6.99
C VAL A 89 -6.52 -12.90 -8.13
N SER A 90 -6.91 -12.23 -9.19
CA SER A 90 -6.07 -12.08 -10.38
C SER A 90 -5.12 -10.89 -10.26
N TYR A 91 -3.94 -11.04 -10.87
CA TYR A 91 -2.89 -10.03 -10.92
C TYR A 91 -2.28 -9.88 -12.31
N SER A 92 -2.96 -10.33 -13.34
CA SER A 92 -2.48 -10.21 -14.73
C SER A 92 -2.11 -8.76 -15.04
N GLY A 93 -0.98 -8.57 -15.76
CA GLY A 93 -0.25 -7.30 -15.82
C GLY A 93 -0.96 -6.11 -16.48
N THR A 94 -2.06 -6.31 -17.16
CA THR A 94 -2.81 -5.24 -17.84
C THR A 94 -4.14 -4.98 -17.14
N GLY A 95 -4.08 -4.60 -15.87
CA GLY A 95 -5.29 -4.18 -15.15
C GLY A 95 -5.74 -2.79 -15.57
N THR A 96 -7.03 -2.54 -15.52
CA THR A 96 -7.62 -1.20 -15.73
C THR A 96 -7.45 -0.29 -14.52
N ALA A 97 -6.92 -0.82 -13.43
CA ALA A 97 -6.71 -0.09 -12.19
C ALA A 97 -5.37 0.68 -12.21
N SER A 98 -5.40 1.93 -11.76
CA SER A 98 -4.19 2.72 -11.52
C SER A 98 -3.69 2.47 -10.08
N PRO A 99 -2.38 2.27 -9.84
CA PRO A 99 -1.24 2.37 -10.78
C PRO A 99 -1.05 1.15 -11.70
N GLY A 100 -1.74 0.04 -11.47
CA GLY A 100 -1.56 -1.20 -12.21
C GLY A 100 -0.35 -2.02 -11.79
N ASN A 101 -0.22 -3.21 -12.39
CA ASN A 101 0.94 -4.07 -12.20
C ASN A 101 1.94 -3.83 -13.32
N SER A 102 3.22 -3.68 -12.99
CA SER A 102 4.28 -3.54 -13.98
C SER A 102 4.58 -4.86 -14.71
N SER A 103 4.23 -5.99 -14.09
CA SER A 103 4.45 -7.33 -14.62
C SER A 103 3.42 -8.30 -14.07
N SER A 104 3.09 -9.32 -14.85
CA SER A 104 2.37 -10.50 -14.39
C SER A 104 3.31 -11.58 -13.81
N SER A 105 4.63 -11.40 -13.93
CA SER A 105 5.61 -12.35 -13.39
C SER A 105 5.95 -11.98 -11.94
N LEU A 106 5.19 -12.51 -11.00
CA LEU A 106 5.43 -12.33 -9.56
C LEU A 106 6.35 -13.40 -8.96
N GLY A 107 6.86 -14.33 -9.80
CA GLY A 107 7.56 -15.52 -9.33
C GLY A 107 6.58 -16.68 -9.04
N THR A 108 7.15 -17.80 -8.62
CA THR A 108 6.38 -18.99 -8.24
C THR A 108 6.43 -19.13 -6.73
N PHE A 109 5.27 -19.06 -6.10
CA PHE A 109 5.11 -19.26 -4.68
C PHE A 109 4.83 -20.74 -4.41
N GLY A 110 5.47 -21.28 -3.41
CA GLY A 110 5.41 -22.71 -3.09
C GLY A 110 5.39 -22.97 -1.59
N GLY A 111 5.35 -24.27 -1.24
CA GLY A 111 5.49 -24.69 0.16
C GLY A 111 4.30 -25.42 0.75
N GLY A 112 3.31 -25.78 -0.05
CA GLY A 112 2.14 -26.56 0.40
C GLY A 112 1.00 -25.70 0.94
N THR A 113 -0.04 -26.36 1.40
CA THR A 113 -1.26 -25.75 1.92
C THR A 113 -0.94 -24.87 3.12
N ASN A 114 -1.37 -23.59 3.09
CA ASN A 114 -1.13 -22.58 4.11
C ASN A 114 0.29 -21.99 4.22
N ALA A 115 1.25 -22.44 3.41
CA ALA A 115 2.57 -21.82 3.37
C ALA A 115 2.57 -20.44 2.71
N MET A 116 1.65 -20.22 1.77
CA MET A 116 1.43 -18.95 1.08
C MET A 116 0.35 -18.14 1.78
N GLY A 117 0.49 -16.82 1.74
CA GLY A 117 -0.53 -15.90 2.22
C GLY A 117 -0.59 -14.62 1.42
N LEU A 118 -1.78 -14.05 1.35
CA LEU A 118 -1.96 -12.67 0.93
C LEU A 118 -2.15 -11.80 2.17
N TYR A 119 -1.50 -10.66 2.13
CA TYR A 119 -1.60 -9.64 3.17
C TYR A 119 -1.95 -8.32 2.50
N ARG A 120 -2.94 -7.63 3.03
CA ARG A 120 -3.31 -6.31 2.51
C ARG A 120 -2.20 -5.32 2.78
N LEU A 121 -1.80 -4.57 1.76
CA LEU A 121 -0.86 -3.48 1.91
C LEU A 121 -1.61 -2.26 2.46
N SER A 122 -1.07 -1.64 3.49
CA SER A 122 -1.59 -0.41 4.09
C SER A 122 -0.47 0.62 4.12
N GLY A 123 -0.78 1.84 3.74
CA GLY A 123 0.14 2.95 3.80
C GLY A 123 -0.47 4.14 4.52
N VAL A 124 0.38 4.92 5.15
CA VAL A 124 0.00 6.19 5.78
C VAL A 124 1.04 7.22 5.41
N SER A 125 0.60 8.35 4.90
CA SER A 125 1.48 9.50 4.62
C SER A 125 1.17 10.64 5.57
N TYR A 126 2.22 11.26 6.08
CA TYR A 126 2.17 12.46 6.91
C TYR A 126 2.80 13.62 6.13
N TYR A 127 2.16 14.77 6.15
CA TYR A 127 2.65 15.97 5.47
C TYR A 127 2.14 17.24 6.16
N ILE A 128 2.79 18.36 5.89
CA ILE A 128 2.31 19.67 6.33
C ILE A 128 1.43 20.26 5.23
N GLY A 129 0.22 20.59 5.60
CA GLY A 129 -0.77 21.21 4.72
C GLY A 129 -1.29 22.52 5.26
N GLN A 130 -2.30 23.04 4.63
CA GLN A 130 -3.04 24.21 5.05
C GLN A 130 -4.49 23.82 5.32
N ASN A 131 -5.01 24.22 6.47
CA ASN A 131 -6.40 23.95 6.85
C ASN A 131 -7.38 24.95 6.21
N PRO A 132 -8.69 24.74 6.33
CA PRO A 132 -9.69 25.61 5.71
C PRO A 132 -9.65 27.08 6.15
N VAL A 133 -9.04 27.39 7.31
CA VAL A 133 -8.87 28.76 7.79
C VAL A 133 -7.52 29.37 7.40
N GLY A 134 -6.72 28.65 6.61
CA GLY A 134 -5.46 29.15 6.08
C GLY A 134 -4.25 28.92 6.99
N GLU A 135 -4.39 28.18 8.08
CA GLU A 135 -3.31 27.90 9.01
C GLU A 135 -2.57 26.61 8.68
N PRO A 136 -1.25 26.54 8.97
CA PRO A 136 -0.49 25.32 8.77
C PRO A 136 -0.93 24.24 9.74
N ALA A 137 -0.96 22.99 9.27
CA ALA A 137 -1.32 21.86 10.10
C ALA A 137 -0.65 20.58 9.61
N LEU A 138 -0.43 19.64 10.53
CA LEU A 138 0.01 18.28 10.23
C LEU A 138 -1.20 17.47 9.78
N TYR A 139 -1.09 16.88 8.61
CA TYR A 139 -2.09 15.99 8.03
C TYR A 139 -1.62 14.56 7.96
N ARG A 140 -2.57 13.65 8.06
CA ARG A 140 -2.42 12.24 7.76
C ARG A 140 -3.30 11.88 6.55
N VAL A 141 -2.74 11.19 5.57
CA VAL A 141 -3.50 10.51 4.52
C VAL A 141 -3.32 9.03 4.71
N GLN A 142 -4.40 8.32 4.94
CA GLN A 142 -4.37 6.87 4.89
C GLN A 142 -4.46 6.47 3.43
N LEU A 143 -3.40 5.85 2.91
CA LEU A 143 -3.37 5.21 1.61
C LEU A 143 -4.17 3.92 1.71
N GLY A 144 -5.45 4.05 1.80
CA GLY A 144 -6.41 2.99 1.89
C GLY A 144 -7.20 2.95 0.61
N GLN A 145 -7.64 1.79 0.30
CA GLN A 145 -8.42 1.50 -0.86
C GLN A 145 -9.86 1.85 -0.58
N SER A 146 -10.37 2.83 -1.28
CA SER A 146 -11.80 3.02 -1.39
C SER A 146 -12.24 2.43 -2.72
N VAL A 147 -12.91 1.30 -2.68
CA VAL A 147 -13.63 0.80 -3.83
C VAL A 147 -14.98 1.48 -3.87
N VAL A 148 -15.00 2.70 -4.34
CA VAL A 148 -16.24 3.38 -4.67
C VAL A 148 -16.29 3.48 -6.19
N SER A 149 -17.12 2.61 -6.81
CA SER A 149 -17.28 2.51 -8.26
C SER A 149 -16.13 1.76 -8.98
N SER A 150 -16.42 1.25 -10.16
CA SER A 150 -15.59 0.40 -11.03
C SER A 150 -14.22 0.97 -11.45
N THR A 151 -13.81 2.09 -10.89
CA THR A 151 -12.49 2.69 -11.05
C THR A 151 -11.85 2.75 -9.65
N PRO A 152 -10.89 1.88 -9.34
CA PRO A 152 -10.18 1.97 -8.08
C PRO A 152 -9.35 3.24 -8.07
N THR A 153 -9.77 4.18 -7.29
CA THR A 153 -9.00 5.38 -6.98
C THR A 153 -8.34 5.18 -5.63
N VAL A 154 -7.03 5.36 -5.57
CA VAL A 154 -6.30 5.46 -4.30
C VAL A 154 -6.65 6.82 -3.70
N ASN A 155 -7.83 6.94 -3.14
CA ASN A 155 -8.27 8.14 -2.46
C ASN A 155 -8.00 7.98 -0.97
N GLY A 156 -6.85 8.49 -0.52
CA GLY A 156 -6.66 8.75 0.89
C GLY A 156 -7.52 9.93 1.31
N THR A 157 -8.32 9.76 2.36
CA THR A 157 -8.94 10.90 3.04
C THR A 157 -7.88 11.59 3.87
N SER A 158 -7.65 12.87 3.61
CA SER A 158 -6.77 13.70 4.44
C SER A 158 -7.46 14.05 5.74
N GLU A 159 -6.76 13.79 6.84
CA GLU A 159 -7.23 14.10 8.19
C GLU A 159 -6.25 15.06 8.84
N GLU A 160 -6.76 16.18 9.35
CA GLU A 160 -5.97 17.10 10.14
C GLU A 160 -5.71 16.50 11.53
N LEU A 161 -4.45 16.38 11.91
CA LEU A 161 -4.05 15.83 13.19
C LEU A 161 -3.76 16.92 14.22
N VAL A 162 -2.96 17.91 13.82
CA VAL A 162 -2.48 18.96 14.73
C VAL A 162 -2.37 20.27 13.96
N GLN A 163 -3.05 21.31 14.45
CA GLN A 163 -2.98 22.66 13.94
C GLN A 163 -1.71 23.38 14.44
N GLY A 164 -1.20 24.34 13.67
CA GLY A 164 -0.05 25.16 14.04
C GLY A 164 1.31 24.51 13.78
N VAL A 165 1.36 23.37 13.12
CA VAL A 165 2.62 22.74 12.71
C VAL A 165 3.05 23.33 11.37
N GLU A 166 4.08 24.17 11.39
CA GLU A 166 4.53 24.93 10.22
C GLU A 166 5.51 24.16 9.34
N ASN A 167 6.30 23.26 9.93
CA ASN A 167 7.35 22.56 9.23
C ASN A 167 7.58 21.16 9.85
N MET A 168 7.97 20.23 9.02
CA MET A 168 8.44 18.91 9.39
C MET A 168 9.74 18.63 8.66
N GLN A 169 10.76 18.23 9.41
CA GLN A 169 12.05 17.82 8.85
C GLN A 169 12.40 16.43 9.36
N ILE A 170 12.80 15.57 8.45
CA ILE A 170 13.10 14.17 8.73
C ILE A 170 14.58 13.94 8.46
N THR A 171 15.27 13.46 9.48
CA THR A 171 16.69 13.10 9.35
C THR A 171 16.84 11.59 9.50
N TYR A 172 17.75 11.03 8.72
CA TYR A 172 18.06 9.60 8.74
C TYR A 172 19.47 9.42 9.30
N GLY A 173 19.60 8.41 10.17
CA GLY A 173 20.91 7.90 10.52
C GLY A 173 21.46 7.07 9.36
N VAL A 174 22.68 7.36 8.93
CA VAL A 174 23.35 6.57 7.90
C VAL A 174 24.41 5.72 8.58
N ASP A 175 24.33 4.41 8.39
CA ASP A 175 25.40 3.51 8.77
C ASP A 175 26.56 3.64 7.78
N THR A 176 27.66 4.15 8.25
CA THR A 176 28.90 4.32 7.47
C THR A 176 29.92 3.22 7.78
N SER A 177 29.58 2.19 8.53
CA SER A 177 30.48 1.09 8.84
C SER A 177 30.92 0.36 7.58
N ALA A 178 32.16 -0.10 7.55
CA ALA A 178 32.68 -0.95 6.48
C ALA A 178 32.23 -2.40 6.62
N ASP A 179 31.68 -2.76 7.77
CA ASP A 179 31.21 -4.12 8.05
C ASP A 179 29.84 -4.37 7.48
N VAL A 180 29.78 -5.24 6.47
CA VAL A 180 28.53 -5.62 5.80
C VAL A 180 27.58 -6.37 6.74
N ALA A 181 28.12 -7.12 7.71
CA ALA A 181 27.31 -7.82 8.71
C ALA A 181 26.61 -6.84 9.65
N ALA A 182 27.29 -5.74 10.03
CA ALA A 182 26.69 -4.69 10.85
C ALA A 182 25.63 -3.87 10.09
N ARG A 183 25.69 -3.85 8.76
CA ARG A 183 24.71 -3.15 7.91
C ARG A 183 23.41 -3.91 7.71
N ASN A 184 23.43 -5.19 7.99
CA ASN A 184 22.25 -6.06 7.82
C ASN A 184 22.21 -7.07 8.99
N PRO A 185 21.95 -6.59 10.21
CA PRO A 185 21.81 -7.47 11.35
C PRO A 185 20.69 -8.47 11.07
N LEU A 186 20.97 -9.73 11.23
CA LEU A 186 19.96 -10.77 11.13
C LEU A 186 18.95 -10.62 12.27
N PRO A 187 17.64 -10.83 12.02
CA PRO A 187 16.66 -10.85 13.08
C PRO A 187 17.04 -11.94 14.10
N GLY A 188 17.42 -11.53 15.28
CA GLY A 188 17.79 -12.44 16.38
C GLY A 188 19.25 -12.38 16.85
N ASP A 189 20.06 -11.49 16.29
CA ASP A 189 21.39 -11.16 16.85
C ASP A 189 21.31 -10.17 17.99
#